data_cb31b8b510bd44ef85ef8e12c070ab84
#
_entry.id   cb31b8b510bd44ef85ef8e12c070ab84
#
_cell.length_a   1.000
_cell.length_b   1.000
_cell.length_c   1.000
_cell.angle_alpha   90.00
_cell.angle_beta   90.00
_cell.angle_gamma   90.00
#
_symmetry.space_group_name_H-M   'P 1'
#
loop_
_entity.id
_entity.type
_entity.pdbx_description
1 polymer ?
#
loop_
_entity_poly.entity_id
_entity_poly.type
_entity_poly.pdbx_seq_one_letter_code
_entity_poly.pdbx_strand_id
1 'polypeptide(L)'
;YESLLRWAEENYSSWQPAFSKHMRIRYGQRLSGDWPRLARVNQLTGHMRAMDTVVNDWQHIQTKTLILGGEDDYPSFSREAKRAAKVFPNAETFLIPGVGHNPHEEVPDIVSTQLIKFLE
;
A
#
# COMPACT_ATOMS: atom_id res chain seq x y z
N TYR A 1 -14.18 17.12 -0.77
CA TYR A 1 -14.62 15.73 -0.64
C TYR A 1 -14.56 14.98 -1.97
N GLU A 2 -15.06 15.57 -3.05
CA GLU A 2 -15.09 14.97 -4.40
C GLU A 2 -13.70 14.57 -4.93
N SER A 3 -12.69 15.42 -4.73
CA SER A 3 -11.31 15.09 -5.11
C SER A 3 -10.74 13.91 -4.34
N LEU A 4 -11.19 13.72 -3.10
CA LEU A 4 -10.80 12.59 -2.27
C LEU A 4 -11.48 11.31 -2.73
N LEU A 5 -12.77 11.40 -3.12
CA LEU A 5 -13.50 10.27 -3.70
C LEU A 5 -12.88 9.83 -5.03
N ARG A 6 -12.58 10.77 -5.91
CA ARG A 6 -11.93 10.48 -7.19
C ARG A 6 -10.58 9.77 -6.98
N TRP A 7 -9.76 10.29 -6.06
CA TRP A 7 -8.51 9.61 -5.71
C TRP A 7 -8.76 8.18 -5.23
N ALA A 8 -9.81 7.96 -4.43
CA ALA A 8 -10.14 6.63 -3.96
C ALA A 8 -10.59 5.71 -5.09
N GLU A 9 -11.45 6.17 -5.98
CA GLU A 9 -11.90 5.42 -7.17
C GLU A 9 -10.74 5.01 -8.07
N GLU A 10 -9.69 5.83 -8.16
CA GLU A 10 -8.47 5.54 -8.92
C GLU A 10 -7.54 4.51 -8.24
N ASN A 11 -7.67 4.33 -6.91
CA ASN A 11 -6.78 3.47 -6.12
C ASN A 11 -7.40 2.12 -5.71
N TYR A 12 -8.71 1.96 -5.91
CA TYR A 12 -9.40 0.70 -5.66
C TYR A 12 -9.85 0.12 -6.99
N SER A 13 -9.53 -1.12 -7.26
CA SER A 13 -9.99 -1.82 -8.46
C SER A 13 -11.50 -2.07 -8.43
N SER A 14 -12.07 -2.14 -7.24
CA SER A 14 -13.50 -2.35 -7.01
C SER A 14 -13.98 -1.49 -5.84
N TRP A 15 -14.62 -0.36 -6.15
CA TRP A 15 -15.19 0.53 -5.13
C TRP A 15 -16.37 -0.14 -4.42
N GLN A 16 -16.32 -0.15 -3.09
CA GLN A 16 -17.40 -0.64 -2.24
C GLN A 16 -17.93 0.48 -1.34
N PRO A 17 -19.25 0.52 -1.06
CA PRO A 17 -19.85 1.55 -0.18
C PRO A 17 -19.21 1.63 1.22
N ALA A 18 -18.69 0.50 1.73
CA ALA A 18 -17.98 0.45 3.01
C ALA A 18 -16.76 1.39 3.05
N PHE A 19 -16.08 1.59 1.91
CA PHE A 19 -14.90 2.47 1.82
C PHE A 19 -15.25 3.94 2.01
N SER A 20 -16.50 4.35 1.80
CA SER A 20 -16.98 5.71 2.05
C SER A 20 -16.77 6.16 3.50
N LYS A 21 -16.79 5.23 4.46
CA LYS A 21 -16.49 5.53 5.86
C LYS A 21 -15.06 6.02 6.03
N HIS A 22 -14.09 5.34 5.41
CA HIS A 22 -12.68 5.73 5.46
C HIS A 22 -12.46 7.10 4.79
N MET A 23 -13.12 7.34 3.67
CA MET A 23 -13.04 8.64 2.99
C MET A 23 -13.60 9.78 3.83
N ARG A 24 -14.68 9.56 4.58
CA ARG A 24 -15.22 10.57 5.52
C ARG A 24 -14.25 10.85 6.65
N ILE A 25 -13.60 9.84 7.22
CA ILE A 25 -12.59 10.02 8.26
C ILE A 25 -11.41 10.85 7.72
N ARG A 26 -10.87 10.50 6.55
CA ARG A 26 -9.79 11.25 5.88
C ARG A 26 -10.19 12.69 5.57
N TYR A 27 -11.44 12.91 5.17
CA TYR A 27 -11.97 14.25 4.94
C TYR A 27 -12.06 15.05 6.24
N GLY A 28 -12.59 14.44 7.31
CA GLY A 28 -12.62 15.05 8.63
C GLY A 28 -11.23 15.46 9.14
N GLN A 29 -10.23 14.62 8.92
CA GLN A 29 -8.84 14.97 9.24
C GLN A 29 -8.34 16.20 8.48
N ARG A 30 -8.69 16.34 7.18
CA ARG A 30 -8.34 17.51 6.38
C ARG A 30 -9.03 18.79 6.82
N LEU A 31 -10.21 18.70 7.43
CA LEU A 31 -10.96 19.81 8.00
C LEU A 31 -10.52 20.16 9.42
N SER A 32 -9.71 19.33 10.06
CA SER A 32 -9.24 19.56 11.42
C SER A 32 -8.21 20.71 11.46
N GLY A 33 -8.14 21.41 12.59
CA GLY A 33 -7.11 22.43 12.84
C GLY A 33 -5.67 21.87 12.81
N ASP A 34 -5.51 20.55 12.94
CA ASP A 34 -4.22 19.88 12.86
C ASP A 34 -3.75 19.61 11.42
N TRP A 35 -4.60 19.82 10.41
CA TRP A 35 -4.26 19.50 9.04
C TRP A 35 -2.96 20.15 8.53
N PRO A 36 -2.66 21.44 8.79
CA PRO A 36 -1.39 22.03 8.35
C PRO A 36 -0.17 21.31 8.90
N ARG A 37 -0.24 20.85 10.16
CA ARG A 37 0.81 20.07 10.81
C ARG A 37 0.94 18.68 10.17
N LEU A 38 -0.18 17.97 9.96
CA LEU A 38 -0.21 16.66 9.31
C LEU A 38 0.29 16.73 7.87
N ALA A 39 -0.12 17.75 7.12
CA ALA A 39 0.34 17.97 5.75
C ALA A 39 1.86 18.20 5.69
N ARG A 40 2.41 18.96 6.66
CA ARG A 40 3.86 19.17 6.78
C ARG A 40 4.60 17.87 7.07
N VAL A 41 4.11 17.06 7.99
CA VAL A 41 4.69 15.75 8.31
C VAL A 41 4.69 14.84 7.08
N ASN A 42 3.57 14.77 6.36
CA ASN A 42 3.47 13.97 5.14
C ASN A 42 4.45 14.42 4.06
N GLN A 43 4.63 15.73 3.89
CA GLN A 43 5.61 16.28 2.95
C GLN A 43 7.03 15.88 3.32
N LEU A 44 7.42 16.04 4.59
CA LEU A 44 8.75 15.66 5.08
C LEU A 44 9.00 14.16 4.93
N THR A 45 8.01 13.33 5.27
CA THR A 45 8.08 11.88 5.09
C THR A 45 8.25 11.50 3.62
N GLY A 46 7.56 12.18 2.72
CA GLY A 46 7.74 11.99 1.27
C GLY A 46 9.17 12.30 0.80
N HIS A 47 9.75 13.39 1.28
CA HIS A 47 11.15 13.73 0.97
C HIS A 47 12.13 12.70 1.54
N MET A 48 11.94 12.26 2.79
CA MET A 48 12.78 11.23 3.41
C MET A 48 12.73 9.92 2.62
N ARG A 49 11.54 9.47 2.22
CA ARG A 49 11.39 8.26 1.39
C ARG A 49 12.10 8.37 0.04
N ALA A 50 12.07 9.56 -0.59
CA ALA A 50 12.74 9.79 -1.86
C ALA A 50 14.28 9.78 -1.74
N MET A 51 14.80 10.12 -0.56
CA MET A 51 16.25 10.14 -0.26
C MET A 51 16.74 8.82 0.32
N ASP A 52 15.83 7.95 0.77
CA ASP A 52 16.18 6.68 1.38
C ASP A 52 16.58 5.66 0.31
N THR A 53 17.79 5.16 0.45
CA THR A 53 18.37 4.16 -0.47
C THR A 53 18.26 2.74 0.05
N VAL A 54 17.34 2.47 0.95
CA VAL A 54 17.12 1.14 1.56
C VAL A 54 16.98 0.01 0.52
N VAL A 55 16.58 0.35 -0.68
CA VAL A 55 16.54 -0.58 -1.82
C VAL A 55 17.90 -1.24 -2.13
N ASN A 56 19.00 -0.61 -1.76
CA ASN A 56 20.34 -1.16 -1.94
C ASN A 56 20.66 -2.25 -0.91
N ASP A 57 19.93 -2.27 0.21
CA ASP A 57 20.11 -3.21 1.31
C ASP A 57 19.24 -4.47 1.16
N TRP A 58 18.28 -4.47 0.24
CA TRP A 58 17.35 -5.58 0.03
C TRP A 58 18.06 -6.93 -0.16
N GLN A 59 19.17 -6.94 -0.86
CA GLN A 59 19.99 -8.15 -1.08
C GLN A 59 20.62 -8.73 0.18
N HIS A 60 20.69 -7.95 1.26
CA HIS A 60 21.28 -8.34 2.55
C HIS A 60 20.24 -8.78 3.58
N ILE A 61 18.94 -8.61 3.28
CA ILE A 61 17.85 -8.96 4.19
C ILE A 61 17.59 -10.46 4.12
N GLN A 62 18.03 -11.19 5.14
CA GLN A 62 17.91 -12.64 5.25
C GLN A 62 16.57 -13.09 5.88
N THR A 63 15.85 -12.17 6.48
CA THR A 63 14.56 -12.46 7.11
C THR A 63 13.55 -12.97 6.10
N LYS A 64 12.81 -14.03 6.44
CA LYS A 64 11.67 -14.53 5.65
C LYS A 64 10.72 -13.37 5.41
N THR A 65 10.44 -13.06 4.17
CA THR A 65 9.70 -11.85 3.76
C THR A 65 8.56 -12.22 2.82
N LEU A 66 7.36 -11.74 3.11
CA LEU A 66 6.23 -11.81 2.19
C LEU A 66 6.05 -10.44 1.50
N ILE A 67 6.07 -10.44 0.18
CA ILE A 67 5.73 -9.30 -0.66
C ILE A 67 4.32 -9.51 -1.17
N LEU A 68 3.36 -8.80 -0.58
CA LEU A 68 1.95 -8.92 -0.89
C LEU A 68 1.41 -7.60 -1.47
N GLY A 69 0.62 -7.68 -2.54
CA GLY A 69 0.01 -6.53 -3.19
C GLY A 69 -1.07 -6.90 -4.18
N GLY A 70 -1.73 -5.88 -4.74
CA GLY A 70 -2.64 -6.04 -5.86
C GLY A 70 -1.89 -6.03 -7.19
N GLU A 71 -2.32 -6.85 -8.15
CA GLU A 71 -1.70 -6.88 -9.48
C GLU A 71 -2.11 -5.67 -10.32
N ASP A 72 -3.33 -5.14 -10.09
CA ASP A 72 -3.90 -3.96 -10.76
C ASP A 72 -3.57 -2.64 -10.04
N ASP A 73 -2.61 -2.67 -9.12
CA ASP A 73 -2.04 -1.48 -8.51
C ASP A 73 -1.29 -0.62 -9.55
N TYR A 74 -0.93 0.60 -9.19
CA TYR A 74 -0.10 1.43 -10.06
C TYR A 74 1.05 0.61 -10.65
N PRO A 75 1.31 0.74 -11.96
CA PRO A 75 2.35 -0.07 -12.64
C PRO A 75 3.73 0.02 -11.99
N SER A 76 4.02 1.13 -11.30
CA SER A 76 5.26 1.30 -10.54
C SER A 76 5.33 0.36 -9.34
N PHE A 77 4.24 0.21 -8.56
CA PHE A 77 4.23 -0.65 -7.38
C PHE A 77 4.29 -2.13 -7.73
N SER A 78 3.47 -2.57 -8.68
CA SER A 78 3.51 -3.95 -9.18
C SER A 78 4.88 -4.33 -9.74
N ARG A 79 5.52 -3.40 -10.49
CA ARG A 79 6.89 -3.59 -10.99
C ARG A 79 7.91 -3.70 -9.86
N GLU A 80 7.85 -2.82 -8.86
CA GLU A 80 8.78 -2.85 -7.73
C GLU A 80 8.57 -4.07 -6.83
N ALA A 81 7.35 -4.55 -6.66
CA ALA A 81 7.08 -5.81 -5.97
C ALA A 81 7.74 -6.99 -6.68
N LYS A 82 7.61 -7.07 -8.01
CA LYS A 82 8.26 -8.09 -8.84
C LYS A 82 9.79 -7.97 -8.83
N ARG A 83 10.33 -6.75 -8.72
CA ARG A 83 11.76 -6.50 -8.57
C ARG A 83 12.25 -6.93 -7.20
N ALA A 84 11.56 -6.54 -6.14
CA ALA A 84 11.90 -6.92 -4.77
C ALA A 84 11.97 -8.45 -4.61
N ALA A 85 11.01 -9.17 -5.16
CA ALA A 85 10.99 -10.64 -5.17
C ALA A 85 12.25 -11.29 -5.76
N LYS A 86 12.94 -10.59 -6.66
CA LYS A 86 14.19 -11.10 -7.29
C LYS A 86 15.44 -10.74 -6.51
N VAL A 87 15.35 -9.72 -5.66
CA VAL A 87 16.51 -9.16 -4.96
C VAL A 87 16.61 -9.66 -3.52
N PHE A 88 15.47 -9.80 -2.85
CA PHE A 88 15.44 -10.37 -1.50
C PHE A 88 15.83 -11.86 -1.52
N PRO A 89 16.81 -12.28 -0.76
CA PRO A 89 17.27 -13.68 -0.76
C PRO A 89 16.23 -14.69 -0.28
N ASN A 90 15.32 -14.26 0.59
CA ASN A 90 14.32 -15.12 1.23
C ASN A 90 12.92 -14.47 1.17
N ALA A 91 12.45 -14.19 -0.06
CA ALA A 91 11.15 -13.58 -0.28
C ALA A 91 10.18 -14.51 -1.00
N GLU A 92 8.94 -14.50 -0.53
CA GLU A 92 7.78 -15.02 -1.25
C GLU A 92 6.97 -13.85 -1.80
N THR A 93 6.40 -13.99 -2.98
CA THR A 93 5.58 -12.95 -3.59
C THR A 93 4.18 -13.47 -3.85
N PHE A 94 3.20 -12.68 -3.43
CA PHE A 94 1.79 -12.94 -3.66
C PHE A 94 1.11 -11.68 -4.17
N LEU A 95 0.95 -11.57 -5.49
CA LEU A 95 0.20 -10.49 -6.15
C LEU A 95 -1.19 -11.01 -6.48
N ILE A 96 -2.23 -10.28 -6.07
CA ILE A 96 -3.62 -10.68 -6.17
C ILE A 96 -4.22 -10.08 -7.45
N PRO A 97 -4.60 -10.92 -8.43
CA PRO A 97 -5.21 -10.45 -9.66
C PRO A 97 -6.52 -9.70 -9.42
N GLY A 98 -6.77 -8.62 -10.19
CA GLY A 98 -7.99 -7.85 -10.10
C GLY A 98 -8.10 -6.97 -8.86
N VAL A 99 -7.00 -6.76 -8.13
CA VAL A 99 -6.96 -6.01 -6.87
C VAL A 99 -6.03 -4.81 -7.02
N GLY A 100 -6.44 -3.67 -6.49
CA GLY A 100 -5.71 -2.41 -6.56
C GLY A 100 -4.74 -2.18 -5.39
N HIS A 101 -4.63 -0.91 -5.00
CA HIS A 101 -3.62 -0.43 -4.05
C HIS A 101 -3.84 -0.87 -2.60
N ASN A 102 -5.06 -1.23 -2.23
CA ASN A 102 -5.44 -1.53 -0.86
C ASN A 102 -6.00 -2.96 -0.69
N PRO A 103 -5.22 -4.01 -0.98
CA PRO A 103 -5.71 -5.39 -0.97
C PRO A 103 -6.30 -5.80 0.38
N HIS A 104 -5.79 -5.28 1.49
CA HIS A 104 -6.32 -5.54 2.84
C HIS A 104 -7.73 -4.97 3.09
N GLU A 105 -8.15 -3.98 2.29
CA GLU A 105 -9.50 -3.42 2.32
C GLU A 105 -10.39 -4.04 1.24
N GLU A 106 -9.83 -4.33 0.06
CA GLU A 106 -10.57 -4.86 -1.08
C GLU A 106 -10.92 -6.35 -0.92
N VAL A 107 -9.95 -7.13 -0.43
CA VAL A 107 -10.06 -8.61 -0.31
C VAL A 107 -9.45 -9.12 1.00
N PRO A 108 -9.96 -8.68 2.17
CA PRO A 108 -9.36 -8.98 3.48
C PRO A 108 -9.21 -10.47 3.77
N ASP A 109 -10.14 -11.30 3.31
CA ASP A 109 -10.11 -12.74 3.54
C ASP A 109 -8.95 -13.42 2.80
N ILE A 110 -8.65 -12.98 1.57
CA ILE A 110 -7.52 -13.49 0.80
C ILE A 110 -6.22 -13.07 1.47
N VAL A 111 -6.12 -11.80 1.87
CA VAL A 111 -4.93 -11.25 2.54
C VAL A 111 -4.67 -11.96 3.85
N SER A 112 -5.69 -12.12 4.71
CA SER A 112 -5.54 -12.80 6.01
C SER A 112 -5.14 -14.25 5.85
N THR A 113 -5.75 -14.97 4.91
CA THR A 113 -5.40 -16.37 4.61
C THR A 113 -3.94 -16.49 4.19
N GLN A 114 -3.48 -15.60 3.31
CA GLN A 114 -2.09 -15.63 2.84
C GLN A 114 -1.10 -15.26 3.96
N LEU A 115 -1.46 -14.32 4.84
CA LEU A 115 -0.63 -13.97 6.00
C LEU A 115 -0.50 -15.12 6.98
N ILE A 116 -1.61 -15.81 7.31
CA ILE A 116 -1.59 -16.97 8.19
C ILE A 116 -0.68 -18.05 7.61
N LYS A 117 -0.87 -18.40 6.34
CA LYS A 117 -0.05 -19.39 5.64
C LYS A 117 1.44 -19.05 5.65
N PHE A 118 1.78 -17.76 5.55
CA PHE A 118 3.18 -17.32 5.58
C PHE A 118 3.80 -17.44 6.97
N LEU A 119 3.01 -17.28 8.03
CA LEU A 119 3.46 -17.31 9.43
C LEU A 119 3.56 -18.72 10.01
N GLU A 120 2.93 -19.70 9.40
CA GLU A 120 3.06 -21.14 9.73
C GLU A 120 4.38 -21.74 9.18
#